data_45485d3e2006f9d439b3833172148578
#
_entry.id   45485d3e2006f9d439b3833172148578
#
_cell.length_a   1.000
_cell.length_b   1.000
_cell.length_c   1.000
_cell.angle_alpha   90.00
_cell.angle_beta   90.00
_cell.angle_gamma   90.00
#
_symmetry.space_group_name_H-M   'P 1'
#
loop_
_entity.id
_entity.type
_entity.pdbx_description
1 polymer ?
#
loop_
_entity_poly.entity_id
_entity_poly.type
_entity_poly.pdbx_seq_one_letter_code
_entity_poly.pdbx_strand_id
1 'polypeptide(L)'
;ETLRRVFSGQIQNWSELGGPDRPIHLYARDDRSGTWDTFKSLVLGKQFELDSNARRYESNDQLSDDVSKDPSGIGFSGLASVRNSKLLAISEGNAPALHPNQLTVASEDYPLSRRLFMYTPGSDVPPLSAGLIGFALGQQGQALVAESGFISQNPIAVKPEFDESTPESFRRLTGNYHRLTVNFRFSEGRTKLDNKARRDLQRVQQYLNQNGRSADDLLLIGFADTQSHELRAQMISEL
;
A
#
# COMPACT_ATOMS: atom_id res chain seq x y z
N GLU A 1 -11.40 -10.79 -4.18
CA GLU A 1 -12.65 -11.33 -4.75
C GLU A 1 -13.87 -10.93 -3.90
N THR A 2 -13.93 -11.27 -2.61
CA THR A 2 -15.05 -10.94 -1.72
C THR A 2 -15.41 -9.46 -1.74
N LEU A 3 -14.42 -8.58 -1.62
CA LEU A 3 -14.63 -7.12 -1.65
C LEU A 3 -15.30 -6.65 -2.95
N ARG A 4 -14.90 -7.22 -4.08
CA ARG A 4 -15.53 -6.97 -5.39
C ARG A 4 -17.01 -7.35 -5.39
N ARG A 5 -17.34 -8.53 -4.90
CA ARG A 5 -18.73 -9.02 -4.83
C ARG A 5 -19.59 -8.16 -3.91
N VAL A 6 -19.03 -7.67 -2.80
CA VAL A 6 -19.72 -6.74 -1.91
C VAL A 6 -20.03 -5.42 -2.63
N PHE A 7 -19.01 -4.77 -3.20
CA PHE A 7 -19.21 -3.46 -3.83
C PHE A 7 -19.95 -3.48 -5.17
N SER A 8 -20.05 -4.65 -5.82
CA SER A 8 -20.90 -4.84 -7.00
C SER A 8 -22.33 -5.28 -6.66
N GLY A 9 -22.72 -5.36 -5.39
CA GLY A 9 -24.06 -5.76 -4.96
C GLY A 9 -24.37 -7.24 -5.11
N GLN A 10 -23.37 -8.09 -5.36
CA GLN A 10 -23.57 -9.55 -5.43
C GLN A 10 -23.67 -10.19 -4.03
N ILE A 11 -23.14 -9.52 -3.01
CA ILE A 11 -23.29 -9.84 -1.60
C ILE A 11 -23.92 -8.63 -0.94
N GLN A 12 -25.11 -8.79 -0.38
CA GLN A 12 -25.92 -7.69 0.14
C GLN A 12 -26.18 -7.78 1.64
N ASN A 13 -25.81 -8.89 2.27
CA ASN A 13 -26.02 -9.12 3.70
C ASN A 13 -24.73 -9.63 4.35
N TRP A 14 -24.40 -9.11 5.53
CA TRP A 14 -23.23 -9.53 6.28
C TRP A 14 -23.27 -11.01 6.67
N SER A 15 -24.46 -11.61 6.82
CA SER A 15 -24.62 -13.04 7.12
C SER A 15 -24.04 -13.95 6.02
N GLU A 16 -24.00 -13.50 4.77
CA GLU A 16 -23.37 -14.23 3.67
C GLU A 16 -21.84 -14.34 3.84
N LEU A 17 -21.27 -13.51 4.71
CA LEU A 17 -19.85 -13.49 5.06
C LEU A 17 -19.57 -14.00 6.48
N GLY A 18 -20.57 -14.66 7.12
CA GLY A 18 -20.47 -15.16 8.48
C GLY A 18 -20.64 -14.10 9.57
N GLY A 19 -21.09 -12.91 9.20
CA GLY A 19 -21.44 -11.83 10.12
C GLY A 19 -22.89 -11.88 10.61
N PRO A 20 -23.35 -10.81 11.29
CA PRO A 20 -24.75 -10.70 11.73
C PRO A 20 -25.70 -10.59 10.55
N ASP A 21 -26.97 -10.99 10.73
CA ASP A 21 -28.01 -10.79 9.73
C ASP A 21 -28.40 -9.31 9.65
N ARG A 22 -27.69 -8.59 8.78
CA ARG A 22 -27.87 -7.15 8.52
C ARG A 22 -27.53 -6.83 7.06
N PRO A 23 -28.27 -5.92 6.40
CA PRO A 23 -27.93 -5.47 5.06
C PRO A 23 -26.55 -4.78 5.05
N ILE A 24 -25.86 -4.85 3.94
CA ILE A 24 -24.61 -4.11 3.72
C ILE A 24 -24.95 -2.74 3.13
N HIS A 25 -24.48 -1.67 3.77
CA HIS A 25 -24.59 -0.31 3.25
C HIS A 25 -23.26 0.12 2.66
N LEU A 26 -23.27 0.49 1.39
CA LEU A 26 -22.07 0.85 0.65
C LEU A 26 -21.85 2.36 0.65
N TYR A 27 -20.60 2.76 0.98
CA TYR A 27 -20.15 4.14 1.02
C TYR A 27 -18.97 4.30 0.05
N ALA A 28 -19.14 5.10 -0.98
CA ALA A 28 -18.17 5.26 -2.06
C ALA A 28 -17.84 6.73 -2.30
N ARG A 29 -16.65 6.99 -2.84
CA ARG A 29 -16.28 8.31 -3.32
C ARG A 29 -16.96 8.63 -4.63
N ASP A 30 -17.11 9.91 -4.94
CA ASP A 30 -17.68 10.42 -6.18
C ASP A 30 -16.81 10.10 -7.41
N ASP A 31 -17.34 10.35 -8.61
CA ASP A 31 -16.68 10.02 -9.87
C ASP A 31 -15.46 10.91 -10.19
N ARG A 32 -15.27 12.06 -9.52
CA ARG A 32 -14.10 12.91 -9.68
C ARG A 32 -12.96 12.52 -8.73
N SER A 33 -13.18 11.57 -7.87
CA SER A 33 -12.21 11.15 -6.85
C SER A 33 -11.16 10.19 -7.42
N GLY A 34 -9.88 10.56 -7.37
CA GLY A 34 -8.79 9.62 -7.67
C GLY A 34 -8.75 8.41 -6.73
N THR A 35 -9.37 8.47 -5.54
CA THR A 35 -9.56 7.31 -4.67
C THR A 35 -10.60 6.36 -5.24
N TRP A 36 -11.66 6.89 -5.85
CA TRP A 36 -12.63 6.10 -6.61
C TRP A 36 -11.98 5.42 -7.82
N ASP A 37 -11.23 6.17 -8.64
CA ASP A 37 -10.55 5.60 -9.81
C ASP A 37 -9.63 4.43 -9.42
N THR A 38 -8.90 4.57 -8.32
CA THR A 38 -8.04 3.52 -7.79
C THR A 38 -8.84 2.32 -7.35
N PHE A 39 -9.89 2.53 -6.55
CA PHE A 39 -10.75 1.45 -6.05
C PHE A 39 -11.44 0.72 -7.20
N LYS A 40 -12.00 1.47 -8.18
CA LYS A 40 -12.60 0.90 -9.39
C LYS A 40 -11.60 0.03 -10.14
N SER A 41 -10.38 0.53 -10.33
CA SER A 41 -9.35 -0.22 -11.06
C SER A 41 -8.88 -1.49 -10.35
N LEU A 42 -8.60 -1.40 -9.03
CA LEU A 42 -8.02 -2.52 -8.28
C LEU A 42 -9.05 -3.55 -7.82
N VAL A 43 -10.26 -3.11 -7.48
CA VAL A 43 -11.29 -3.98 -6.89
C VAL A 43 -12.32 -4.42 -7.91
N LEU A 44 -12.97 -3.49 -8.60
CA LEU A 44 -14.05 -3.80 -9.55
C LEU A 44 -13.50 -4.25 -10.91
N GLY A 45 -12.37 -3.68 -11.34
CA GLY A 45 -11.81 -3.95 -12.65
C GLY A 45 -12.70 -3.40 -13.77
N LYS A 46 -12.63 -4.03 -14.95
CA LYS A 46 -13.40 -3.61 -16.14
C LYS A 46 -14.76 -4.30 -16.27
N GLN A 47 -15.01 -5.33 -15.47
CA GLN A 47 -16.15 -6.22 -15.62
C GLN A 47 -17.28 -5.94 -14.64
N PHE A 48 -17.00 -5.20 -13.58
CA PHE A 48 -17.96 -4.94 -12.51
C PHE A 48 -18.19 -3.44 -12.35
N GLU A 49 -19.43 -3.09 -12.09
CA GLU A 49 -19.81 -1.72 -11.73
C GLU A 49 -20.15 -1.66 -10.24
N LEU A 50 -20.07 -0.47 -9.68
CA LEU A 50 -20.50 -0.22 -8.31
C LEU A 50 -22.01 -0.38 -8.21
N ASP A 51 -22.48 -1.00 -7.13
CA ASP A 51 -23.92 -1.09 -6.84
C ASP A 51 -24.55 0.32 -6.84
N SER A 52 -25.67 0.46 -7.53
CA SER A 52 -26.40 1.73 -7.68
C SER A 52 -26.93 2.29 -6.35
N ASN A 53 -27.06 1.45 -5.32
CA ASN A 53 -27.48 1.87 -3.98
C ASN A 53 -26.33 2.44 -3.13
N ALA A 54 -25.09 2.44 -3.62
CA ALA A 54 -23.97 3.00 -2.92
C ALA A 54 -24.10 4.52 -2.74
N ARG A 55 -23.96 4.99 -1.49
CA ARG A 55 -23.94 6.43 -1.19
C ARG A 55 -22.63 7.04 -1.66
N ARG A 56 -22.71 8.15 -2.40
CA ARG A 56 -21.54 8.82 -3.01
C ARG A 56 -21.16 10.06 -2.23
N TYR A 57 -19.86 10.28 -2.04
CA TYR A 57 -19.30 11.36 -1.22
C TYR A 57 -18.16 12.09 -1.94
N GLU A 58 -18.15 13.42 -1.86
CA GLU A 58 -17.00 14.23 -2.28
C GLU A 58 -15.88 14.23 -1.23
N SER A 59 -16.24 14.18 0.05
CA SER A 59 -15.30 14.21 1.18
C SER A 59 -14.96 12.81 1.69
N ASN A 60 -13.66 12.50 1.80
CA ASN A 60 -13.19 11.29 2.48
C ASN A 60 -13.59 11.28 3.96
N ASP A 61 -13.46 12.44 4.62
CA ASP A 61 -13.72 12.57 6.06
C ASP A 61 -15.19 12.33 6.38
N GLN A 62 -16.10 12.94 5.60
CA GLN A 62 -17.53 12.73 5.75
C GLN A 62 -17.93 11.28 5.52
N LEU A 63 -17.36 10.64 4.49
CA LEU A 63 -17.57 9.22 4.23
C LEU A 63 -17.16 8.38 5.44
N SER A 64 -15.95 8.62 5.97
CA SER A 64 -15.46 7.88 7.15
C SER A 64 -16.30 8.12 8.39
N ASP A 65 -16.71 9.35 8.64
CA ASP A 65 -17.55 9.68 9.79
C ASP A 65 -18.91 8.99 9.72
N ASP A 66 -19.51 8.90 8.54
CA ASP A 66 -20.80 8.22 8.35
C ASP A 66 -20.66 6.69 8.44
N VAL A 67 -19.60 6.10 7.87
CA VAL A 67 -19.28 4.68 8.05
C VAL A 67 -19.09 4.34 9.52
N SER A 68 -18.38 5.20 10.29
CA SER A 68 -18.11 4.94 11.70
C SER A 68 -19.36 4.87 12.59
N LYS A 69 -20.47 5.46 12.14
CA LYS A 69 -21.77 5.48 12.83
C LYS A 69 -22.73 4.39 12.35
N ASP A 70 -22.42 3.75 11.25
CA ASP A 70 -23.29 2.73 10.64
C ASP A 70 -22.70 1.33 10.86
N PRO A 71 -23.28 0.51 11.77
CA PRO A 71 -22.81 -0.85 12.02
C PRO A 71 -23.02 -1.82 10.84
N SER A 72 -23.74 -1.39 9.81
CA SER A 72 -23.93 -2.10 8.54
C SER A 72 -23.05 -1.57 7.42
N GLY A 73 -22.31 -0.47 7.68
CA GLY A 73 -21.56 0.28 6.69
C GLY A 73 -20.21 -0.33 6.33
N ILE A 74 -19.90 -0.26 5.04
CA ILE A 74 -18.54 -0.46 4.54
C ILE A 74 -18.24 0.60 3.47
N GLY A 75 -17.02 1.15 3.49
CA GLY A 75 -16.59 2.16 2.54
C GLY A 75 -15.11 2.11 2.24
N PHE A 76 -14.66 3.00 1.38
CA PHE A 76 -13.24 3.19 1.10
C PHE A 76 -12.89 4.69 1.07
N SER A 77 -11.75 5.02 1.64
CA SER A 77 -11.23 6.39 1.70
C SER A 77 -9.69 6.38 1.67
N GLY A 78 -9.08 7.55 1.61
CA GLY A 78 -7.65 7.68 1.85
C GLY A 78 -7.29 7.35 3.30
N LEU A 79 -6.14 6.72 3.53
CA LEU A 79 -5.69 6.32 4.87
C LEU A 79 -5.63 7.52 5.85
N ALA A 80 -5.27 8.70 5.36
CA ALA A 80 -5.25 9.94 6.14
C ALA A 80 -6.64 10.34 6.70
N SER A 81 -7.73 9.85 6.11
CA SER A 81 -9.11 10.20 6.43
C SER A 81 -9.90 9.08 7.11
N VAL A 82 -9.24 8.09 7.68
CA VAL A 82 -9.93 6.95 8.33
C VAL A 82 -10.69 7.36 9.58
N ARG A 83 -10.17 8.34 10.33
CA ARG A 83 -10.81 8.93 11.51
C ARG A 83 -11.25 7.85 12.53
N ASN A 84 -12.57 7.74 12.79
CA ASN A 84 -13.14 6.79 13.75
C ASN A 84 -13.61 5.47 13.12
N SER A 85 -13.42 5.31 11.82
CA SER A 85 -13.77 4.06 11.13
C SER A 85 -12.75 2.95 11.43
N LYS A 86 -13.20 1.71 11.41
CA LYS A 86 -12.35 0.54 11.57
C LYS A 86 -11.67 0.19 10.24
N LEU A 87 -10.36 0.07 10.27
CA LEU A 87 -9.58 -0.44 9.14
C LEU A 87 -9.78 -1.93 8.94
N LEU A 88 -9.89 -2.35 7.69
CA LEU A 88 -9.96 -3.76 7.31
C LEU A 88 -8.60 -4.24 6.82
N ALA A 89 -8.21 -5.42 7.27
CA ALA A 89 -7.11 -6.16 6.67
C ALA A 89 -7.59 -6.76 5.34
N ILE A 90 -6.73 -6.66 4.31
CA ILE A 90 -7.02 -7.17 2.96
C ILE A 90 -5.98 -8.22 2.59
N SER A 91 -6.44 -9.33 2.04
CA SER A 91 -5.61 -10.37 1.44
C SER A 91 -5.74 -10.35 -0.08
N GLU A 92 -4.70 -10.75 -0.78
CA GLU A 92 -4.70 -11.00 -2.20
C GLU A 92 -4.24 -12.45 -2.48
N GLY A 93 -5.04 -13.19 -3.24
CA GLY A 93 -4.78 -14.61 -3.46
C GLY A 93 -4.72 -15.40 -2.15
N ASN A 94 -3.64 -16.14 -1.96
CA ASN A 94 -3.39 -16.95 -0.77
C ASN A 94 -2.51 -16.22 0.28
N ALA A 95 -2.18 -14.94 0.05
CA ALA A 95 -1.37 -14.17 0.99
C ALA A 95 -2.14 -13.86 2.28
N PRO A 96 -1.47 -13.75 3.43
CA PRO A 96 -2.09 -13.29 4.66
C PRO A 96 -2.75 -11.92 4.50
N ALA A 97 -3.82 -11.69 5.24
CA ALA A 97 -4.48 -10.39 5.25
C ALA A 97 -3.61 -9.35 5.96
N LEU A 98 -3.33 -8.24 5.30
CA LEU A 98 -2.51 -7.15 5.80
C LEU A 98 -3.37 -5.95 6.19
N HIS A 99 -3.08 -5.35 7.35
CA HIS A 99 -3.65 -4.06 7.74
C HIS A 99 -2.92 -2.91 7.02
N PRO A 100 -3.64 -1.86 6.60
CA PRO A 100 -3.01 -0.66 6.06
C PRO A 100 -2.34 0.12 7.21
N ASN A 101 -1.03 0.14 7.19
CA ASN A 101 -0.20 0.93 8.10
C ASN A 101 0.99 1.51 7.35
N GLN A 102 1.83 2.28 8.02
CA GLN A 102 2.97 2.92 7.39
C GLN A 102 3.91 1.92 6.71
N LEU A 103 4.19 0.79 7.33
CA LEU A 103 5.06 -0.23 6.74
C LEU A 103 4.43 -0.85 5.49
N THR A 104 3.23 -1.40 5.62
CA THR A 104 2.58 -2.16 4.53
C THR A 104 2.20 -1.31 3.33
N VAL A 105 1.89 -0.01 3.54
CA VAL A 105 1.61 0.93 2.45
C VAL A 105 2.89 1.48 1.81
N ALA A 106 3.91 1.85 2.60
CA ALA A 106 5.19 2.35 2.07
C ALA A 106 5.94 1.27 1.27
N SER A 107 5.91 0.03 1.74
CA SER A 107 6.48 -1.14 1.05
C SER A 107 5.62 -1.64 -0.11
N GLU A 108 4.39 -1.11 -0.26
CA GLU A 108 3.40 -1.54 -1.27
C GLU A 108 2.97 -3.00 -1.10
N ASP A 109 3.05 -3.54 0.12
CA ASP A 109 2.56 -4.88 0.43
C ASP A 109 1.04 -4.89 0.64
N TYR A 110 0.45 -3.76 1.07
CA TYR A 110 -1.00 -3.63 1.17
C TYR A 110 -1.64 -3.55 -0.22
N PRO A 111 -2.55 -4.47 -0.58
CA PRO A 111 -3.04 -4.60 -1.98
C PRO A 111 -3.74 -3.37 -2.54
N LEU A 112 -4.30 -2.51 -1.69
CA LEU A 112 -5.00 -1.29 -2.12
C LEU A 112 -4.11 -0.03 -2.00
N SER A 113 -2.79 -0.19 -1.92
CA SER A 113 -1.86 0.93 -1.97
C SER A 113 -1.73 1.50 -3.38
N ARG A 114 -1.42 2.79 -3.48
CA ARG A 114 -1.10 3.43 -4.74
C ARG A 114 -0.06 4.51 -4.57
N ARG A 115 0.71 4.75 -5.63
CA ARG A 115 1.63 5.89 -5.73
C ARG A 115 0.89 7.15 -6.20
N LEU A 116 1.32 8.30 -5.72
CA LEU A 116 0.97 9.59 -6.31
C LEU A 116 2.10 10.00 -7.27
N PHE A 117 1.75 10.56 -8.41
CA PHE A 117 2.69 10.92 -9.46
C PHE A 117 2.64 12.42 -9.76
N MET A 118 3.80 12.99 -10.05
CA MET A 118 3.93 14.31 -10.66
C MET A 118 4.39 14.13 -12.13
N TYR A 119 3.72 14.80 -13.05
CA TYR A 119 4.01 14.70 -14.47
C TYR A 119 4.61 16.00 -14.99
N THR A 120 5.56 15.87 -15.92
CA THR A 120 6.19 16.98 -16.61
C THR A 120 6.02 16.82 -18.13
N PRO A 121 5.92 17.92 -18.90
CA PRO A 121 5.85 17.84 -20.35
C PRO A 121 7.24 17.53 -20.95
N GLY A 122 7.58 16.24 -21.10
CA GLY A 122 8.79 15.83 -21.80
C GLY A 122 10.13 16.14 -21.09
N SER A 123 11.18 16.41 -21.87
CA SER A 123 12.56 16.61 -21.38
C SER A 123 12.87 18.02 -20.90
N ASP A 124 12.19 19.04 -21.46
CA ASP A 124 12.42 20.46 -21.12
C ASP A 124 11.56 20.89 -19.94
N VAL A 125 11.98 20.45 -18.74
CA VAL A 125 11.30 20.83 -17.51
C VAL A 125 11.78 22.21 -17.06
N PRO A 126 10.92 23.23 -16.92
CA PRO A 126 11.33 24.52 -16.41
C PRO A 126 12.05 24.41 -15.07
N PRO A 127 13.12 25.22 -14.82
CA PRO A 127 13.93 25.10 -13.60
C PRO A 127 13.12 25.15 -12.31
N LEU A 128 12.09 26.00 -12.24
CA LEU A 128 11.22 26.10 -11.06
C LEU A 128 10.40 24.80 -10.85
N SER A 129 9.87 24.22 -11.93
CA SER A 129 9.14 22.95 -11.86
C SER A 129 10.04 21.80 -11.46
N ALA A 130 11.27 21.75 -12.00
CA ALA A 130 12.29 20.78 -11.61
C ALA A 130 12.66 20.92 -10.13
N GLY A 131 12.82 22.17 -9.66
CA GLY A 131 13.08 22.48 -8.25
C GLY A 131 11.95 22.02 -7.33
N LEU A 132 10.67 22.29 -7.69
CA LEU A 132 9.52 21.83 -6.93
C LEU A 132 9.43 20.30 -6.85
N ILE A 133 9.66 19.61 -7.96
CA ILE A 133 9.68 18.14 -8.00
C ILE A 133 10.84 17.60 -7.14
N GLY A 134 12.03 18.19 -7.28
CA GLY A 134 13.18 17.82 -6.46
C GLY A 134 12.91 18.01 -4.97
N PHE A 135 12.30 19.12 -4.57
CA PHE A 135 11.87 19.37 -3.20
C PHE A 135 10.84 18.34 -2.73
N ALA A 136 9.76 18.13 -3.48
CA ALA A 136 8.69 17.19 -3.12
C ALA A 136 9.18 15.74 -2.96
N LEU A 137 10.16 15.33 -3.76
CA LEU A 137 10.79 14.02 -3.70
C LEU A 137 11.93 13.93 -2.69
N GLY A 138 12.42 15.05 -2.22
CA GLY A 138 13.49 15.16 -1.23
C GLY A 138 13.00 14.94 0.19
N GLN A 139 13.93 14.79 1.13
CA GLN A 139 13.65 14.46 2.52
C GLN A 139 12.68 15.44 3.19
N GLN A 140 12.89 16.77 2.97
CA GLN A 140 12.04 17.81 3.57
C GLN A 140 10.63 17.80 3.01
N GLY A 141 10.46 17.68 1.68
CA GLY A 141 9.16 17.56 1.05
C GLY A 141 8.42 16.29 1.50
N GLN A 142 9.14 15.19 1.66
CA GLN A 142 8.58 13.94 2.17
C GLN A 142 8.21 14.00 3.66
N ALA A 143 8.85 14.86 4.46
CA ALA A 143 8.40 15.14 5.82
C ALA A 143 7.03 15.86 5.81
N LEU A 144 6.84 16.86 4.95
CA LEU A 144 5.54 17.53 4.78
C LEU A 144 4.45 16.57 4.26
N VAL A 145 4.82 15.61 3.41
CA VAL A 145 3.89 14.55 2.98
C VAL A 145 3.39 13.74 4.18
N ALA A 146 4.29 13.37 5.10
CA ALA A 146 3.91 12.66 6.33
C ALA A 146 3.04 13.52 7.25
N GLU A 147 3.38 14.81 7.46
CA GLU A 147 2.59 15.74 8.25
C GLU A 147 1.17 15.95 7.69
N SER A 148 1.02 15.83 6.36
CA SER A 148 -0.28 15.89 5.68
C SER A 148 -1.09 14.58 5.77
N GLY A 149 -0.62 13.59 6.53
CA GLY A 149 -1.28 12.30 6.74
C GLY A 149 -1.09 11.29 5.62
N PHE A 150 -0.26 11.59 4.62
CA PHE A 150 0.12 10.62 3.60
C PHE A 150 1.33 9.80 4.01
N ILE A 151 1.55 8.67 3.33
CA ILE A 151 2.71 7.82 3.59
C ILE A 151 3.94 8.38 2.85
N SER A 152 4.91 8.82 3.63
CA SER A 152 6.20 9.32 3.15
C SER A 152 7.05 8.21 2.53
N GLN A 153 7.89 8.58 1.57
CA GLN A 153 8.92 7.72 0.99
C GLN A 153 10.24 7.77 1.77
N ASN A 154 10.37 8.59 2.82
CA ASN A 154 11.53 8.55 3.71
C ASN A 154 11.56 7.19 4.42
N PRO A 155 12.70 6.46 4.38
CA PRO A 155 12.82 5.19 5.06
C PRO A 155 12.66 5.35 6.57
N ILE A 156 11.89 4.45 7.17
CA ILE A 156 11.73 4.36 8.63
C ILE A 156 12.03 2.92 9.04
N ALA A 157 12.75 2.76 10.14
CA ALA A 157 13.03 1.48 10.73
C ALA A 157 11.87 1.08 11.66
N VAL A 158 11.24 -0.04 11.38
CA VAL A 158 10.12 -0.59 12.13
C VAL A 158 10.56 -1.92 12.75
N LYS A 159 10.23 -2.13 14.02
CA LYS A 159 10.50 -3.43 14.67
C LYS A 159 9.65 -4.50 13.98
N PRO A 160 10.25 -5.63 13.57
CA PRO A 160 9.48 -6.70 12.93
C PRO A 160 8.51 -7.32 13.94
N GLU A 161 7.30 -7.59 13.48
CA GLU A 161 6.30 -8.39 14.19
C GLU A 161 6.23 -9.76 13.52
N PHE A 162 6.27 -10.82 14.31
CA PHE A 162 6.22 -12.19 13.85
C PHE A 162 4.93 -12.85 14.36
N ASP A 163 4.23 -13.52 13.47
CA ASP A 163 3.07 -14.36 13.79
C ASP A 163 3.44 -15.85 13.79
N GLU A 164 2.49 -16.70 14.11
CA GLU A 164 2.70 -18.16 14.18
C GLU A 164 3.11 -18.77 12.82
N SER A 165 2.72 -18.15 11.72
CA SER A 165 3.03 -18.61 10.36
C SER A 165 4.45 -18.25 9.91
N THR A 166 5.12 -17.34 10.62
CA THR A 166 6.48 -16.88 10.27
C THR A 166 7.49 -17.99 10.51
N PRO A 167 8.27 -18.41 9.48
CA PRO A 167 9.26 -19.46 9.62
C PRO A 167 10.31 -19.16 10.71
N GLU A 168 10.68 -20.15 11.48
CA GLU A 168 11.66 -20.01 12.57
C GLU A 168 13.04 -19.56 12.07
N SER A 169 13.46 -20.02 10.89
CA SER A 169 14.69 -19.57 10.24
C SER A 169 14.68 -18.06 9.95
N PHE A 170 13.54 -17.54 9.48
CA PHE A 170 13.37 -16.11 9.22
C PHE A 170 13.37 -15.30 10.52
N ARG A 171 12.66 -15.75 11.55
CA ARG A 171 12.68 -15.09 12.88
C ARG A 171 14.09 -15.00 13.45
N ARG A 172 14.87 -16.08 13.37
CA ARG A 172 16.25 -16.14 13.83
C ARG A 172 17.16 -15.19 13.08
N LEU A 173 16.99 -15.12 11.76
CA LEU A 173 17.78 -14.24 10.90
C LEU A 173 17.48 -12.77 11.13
N THR A 174 16.19 -12.41 11.30
CA THR A 174 15.73 -11.02 11.30
C THR A 174 15.40 -10.45 12.67
N GLY A 175 15.33 -11.27 13.71
CA GLY A 175 14.84 -10.87 15.04
C GLY A 175 15.61 -9.72 15.71
N ASN A 176 16.89 -9.54 15.36
CA ASN A 176 17.73 -8.45 15.86
C ASN A 176 17.77 -7.23 14.92
N TYR A 177 17.08 -7.28 13.78
CA TYR A 177 17.05 -6.20 12.81
C TYR A 177 15.73 -5.42 12.89
N HIS A 178 15.76 -4.20 12.37
CA HIS A 178 14.56 -3.43 12.09
C HIS A 178 14.31 -3.47 10.58
N ARG A 179 13.07 -3.69 10.19
CA ARG A 179 12.67 -3.63 8.79
C ARG A 179 12.55 -2.16 8.36
N LEU A 180 13.22 -1.80 7.26
CA LEU A 180 12.99 -0.52 6.60
C LEU A 180 11.68 -0.55 5.82
N THR A 181 11.00 0.59 5.74
CA THR A 181 9.74 0.77 4.96
C THR A 181 10.01 0.87 3.46
N VAL A 182 10.94 0.07 2.96
CA VAL A 182 11.39 0.06 1.56
C VAL A 182 11.42 -1.36 1.04
N ASN A 183 10.85 -1.57 -0.14
CA ASN A 183 10.98 -2.81 -0.91
C ASN A 183 11.54 -2.49 -2.29
N PHE A 184 12.52 -3.26 -2.72
CA PHE A 184 13.03 -3.22 -4.09
C PHE A 184 12.28 -4.24 -4.93
N ARG A 185 11.43 -3.77 -5.84
CA ARG A 185 10.66 -4.64 -6.72
C ARG A 185 11.30 -4.68 -8.11
N PHE A 186 11.35 -5.86 -8.65
CA PHE A 186 11.80 -6.12 -10.02
C PHE A 186 10.56 -6.37 -10.89
N SER A 187 10.60 -5.92 -12.13
CA SER A 187 9.59 -6.32 -13.11
C SER A 187 9.73 -7.80 -13.41
N GLU A 188 8.62 -8.48 -13.62
CA GLU A 188 8.61 -9.91 -13.92
C GLU A 188 9.58 -10.25 -15.06
N GLY A 189 10.47 -11.21 -14.82
CA GLY A 189 11.50 -11.63 -15.77
C GLY A 189 12.60 -10.60 -16.06
N ARG A 190 12.74 -9.53 -15.27
CA ARG A 190 13.78 -8.51 -15.45
C ARG A 190 14.56 -8.27 -14.16
N THR A 191 15.86 -8.05 -14.31
CA THR A 191 16.77 -7.67 -13.20
C THR A 191 16.86 -6.15 -13.01
N LYS A 192 16.15 -5.36 -13.83
CA LYS A 192 16.23 -3.91 -13.79
C LYS A 192 15.26 -3.33 -12.74
N LEU A 193 15.79 -2.56 -11.82
CA LEU A 193 15.02 -1.80 -10.84
C LEU A 193 14.15 -0.74 -11.52
N ASP A 194 12.95 -0.51 -11.02
CA ASP A 194 12.08 0.58 -11.44
C ASP A 194 12.60 1.95 -10.95
N ASN A 195 11.94 3.03 -11.36
CA ASN A 195 12.36 4.38 -11.00
C ASN A 195 12.22 4.68 -9.50
N LYS A 196 11.26 4.05 -8.81
CA LYS A 196 11.12 4.17 -7.36
C LYS A 196 12.28 3.50 -6.65
N ALA A 197 12.56 2.24 -6.99
CA ALA A 197 13.64 1.47 -6.37
C ALA A 197 15.03 2.15 -6.51
N ARG A 198 15.30 2.79 -7.65
CA ARG A 198 16.54 3.57 -7.83
C ARG A 198 16.64 4.76 -6.87
N ARG A 199 15.53 5.46 -6.64
CA ARG A 199 15.49 6.57 -5.66
C ARG A 199 15.55 6.06 -4.24
N ASP A 200 14.95 4.92 -3.98
CA ASP A 200 14.96 4.29 -2.66
C ASP A 200 16.37 3.85 -2.26
N LEU A 201 17.22 3.41 -3.19
CA LEU A 201 18.66 3.19 -2.91
C LEU A 201 19.33 4.45 -2.36
N GLN A 202 19.10 5.61 -2.99
CA GLN A 202 19.65 6.88 -2.51
C GLN A 202 19.08 7.26 -1.13
N ARG A 203 17.79 7.04 -0.90
CA ARG A 203 17.14 7.30 0.39
C ARG A 203 17.67 6.40 1.49
N VAL A 204 17.89 5.12 1.21
CA VAL A 204 18.50 4.18 2.16
C VAL A 204 19.92 4.61 2.48
N GLN A 205 20.72 4.99 1.50
CA GLN A 205 22.08 5.51 1.73
C GLN A 205 22.06 6.76 2.63
N GLN A 206 21.16 7.71 2.35
CA GLN A 206 21.00 8.91 3.18
C GLN A 206 20.58 8.56 4.60
N TYR A 207 19.62 7.64 4.74
CA TYR A 207 19.15 7.15 6.04
C TYR A 207 20.29 6.54 6.86
N LEU A 208 21.11 5.68 6.27
CA LEU A 208 22.26 5.06 6.94
C LEU A 208 23.25 6.11 7.41
N ASN A 209 23.66 7.03 6.53
CA ASN A 209 24.59 8.09 6.85
C ASN A 209 24.10 8.96 8.02
N GLN A 210 22.82 9.33 8.03
CA GLN A 210 22.21 10.15 9.09
C GLN A 210 22.14 9.45 10.44
N ASN A 211 22.07 8.11 10.43
CA ASN A 211 22.00 7.29 11.64
C ASN A 211 23.37 6.69 12.05
N GLY A 212 24.47 7.15 11.42
CA GLY A 212 25.82 6.63 11.71
C GLY A 212 25.97 5.14 11.39
N ARG A 213 25.26 4.66 10.38
CA ARG A 213 25.26 3.26 9.91
C ARG A 213 25.97 3.14 8.57
N SER A 214 26.42 1.95 8.24
CA SER A 214 27.05 1.60 6.97
C SER A 214 26.26 0.54 6.21
N ALA A 215 26.72 0.20 5.00
CA ALA A 215 26.15 -0.91 4.25
C ALA A 215 26.29 -2.27 4.97
N ASP A 216 27.29 -2.43 5.81
CA ASP A 216 27.54 -3.66 6.58
C ASP A 216 26.46 -3.88 7.67
N ASP A 217 25.71 -2.82 8.02
CA ASP A 217 24.56 -2.90 8.94
C ASP A 217 23.27 -3.35 8.24
N LEU A 218 23.27 -3.53 6.91
CA LEU A 218 22.09 -3.94 6.15
C LEU A 218 22.05 -5.44 5.94
N LEU A 219 20.86 -5.99 6.15
CA LEU A 219 20.49 -7.32 5.73
C LEU A 219 19.53 -7.20 4.54
N LEU A 220 19.91 -7.73 3.38
CA LEU A 220 19.06 -7.82 2.19
C LEU A 220 18.52 -9.25 2.07
N ILE A 221 17.20 -9.37 1.92
CA ILE A 221 16.54 -10.67 1.78
C ILE A 221 15.75 -10.64 0.47
N GLY A 222 16.08 -11.55 -0.43
CA GLY A 222 15.36 -11.77 -1.68
C GLY A 222 14.24 -12.78 -1.49
N PHE A 223 13.09 -12.51 -2.12
CA PHE A 223 11.98 -13.44 -2.23
C PHE A 223 11.68 -13.67 -3.70
N ALA A 224 11.50 -14.93 -4.08
CA ALA A 224 11.09 -15.32 -5.41
C ALA A 224 9.77 -16.09 -5.36
N ASP A 225 8.94 -15.93 -6.39
CA ASP A 225 7.69 -16.68 -6.49
C ASP A 225 7.98 -18.15 -6.86
N THR A 226 7.33 -19.06 -6.16
CA THR A 226 7.48 -20.52 -6.34
C THR A 226 6.65 -21.11 -7.49
N GLN A 227 5.99 -20.28 -8.29
CA GLN A 227 4.92 -20.69 -9.21
C GLN A 227 5.31 -21.70 -10.31
N SER A 228 6.57 -21.98 -10.60
CA SER A 228 6.83 -22.94 -11.67
C SER A 228 7.96 -23.95 -11.46
N HIS A 229 9.01 -23.63 -10.76
CA HIS A 229 10.09 -24.55 -10.42
C HIS A 229 10.88 -24.03 -9.21
N GLU A 230 10.93 -24.81 -8.14
CA GLU A 230 11.64 -24.48 -6.90
C GLU A 230 13.11 -24.10 -7.14
N LEU A 231 13.80 -24.81 -8.02
CA LEU A 231 15.18 -24.52 -8.44
C LEU A 231 15.32 -23.14 -9.10
N ARG A 232 14.35 -22.72 -9.92
CA ARG A 232 14.38 -21.42 -10.59
C ARG A 232 14.13 -20.29 -9.61
N ALA A 233 13.21 -20.48 -8.67
CA ALA A 233 12.94 -19.51 -7.61
C ALA A 233 14.17 -19.33 -6.72
N GLN A 234 14.86 -20.42 -6.36
CA GLN A 234 16.11 -20.38 -5.60
C GLN A 234 17.21 -19.62 -6.34
N MET A 235 17.44 -19.93 -7.63
CA MET A 235 18.43 -19.22 -8.46
C MET A 235 18.14 -17.71 -8.58
N ILE A 236 16.87 -17.31 -8.66
CA ILE A 236 16.49 -15.88 -8.75
C ILE A 236 16.69 -15.18 -7.41
N SER A 237 16.49 -15.86 -6.28
CA SER A 237 16.68 -15.27 -4.95
C SER A 237 18.15 -15.11 -4.56
N GLU A 238 19.07 -15.79 -5.24
CA GLU A 238 20.52 -15.74 -5.00
C GLU A 238 21.24 -14.72 -5.91
N LEU A 239 20.56 -14.12 -6.90
CA LEU A 239 21.07 -13.06 -7.79
C LEU A 239 20.86 -11.65 -7.23
#